data_0f7d74b2efe0cd228551d1ecd505f201
#
_entry.id   0f7d74b2efe0cd228551d1ecd505f201
#
_cell.length_a   1.000
_cell.length_b   1.000
_cell.length_c   1.000
_cell.angle_alpha   90.00
_cell.angle_beta   90.00
_cell.angle_gamma   90.00
#
_symmetry.space_group_name_H-M   'P 1'
#
loop_
_entity.id
_entity.type
_entity.pdbx_description
1 polymer ?
#
loop_
_entity_poly.entity_id
_entity_poly.type
_entity_poly.pdbx_seq_one_letter_code
_entity_poly.pdbx_strand_id
1 'polypeptide(L)'
;FLNGLPLVVLELKNPADENADIWKAFDQIQTYKAQIPDVFQYNEILVISDGSEARLGSLSANAERFMQWRTINGVTLDPLGQFNELETLVHGLLAPAMLLDYLRFFVLFEDDGALVKKVAGYHQFHAVRAAIQQVVVSSRPDGSHKGGVVWHTQGSGKSITMTCFAARVMQETAMENPTIVVITDRNDLDGQLF
;
A
#
# COMPACT_ATOMS: atom_id res chain seq x y z
N PHE A 1 -11.16 13.49 -2.30
CA PHE A 1 -10.84 14.44 -1.23
C PHE A 1 -11.21 13.83 0.12
N LEU A 2 -10.32 13.99 1.10
CA LEU A 2 -10.61 13.65 2.49
C LEU A 2 -10.45 14.92 3.32
N ASN A 3 -11.54 15.36 3.97
CA ASN A 3 -11.58 16.63 4.69
C ASN A 3 -11.07 17.84 3.87
N GLY A 4 -11.34 17.87 2.59
CA GLY A 4 -10.90 18.93 1.68
C GLY A 4 -9.48 18.76 1.09
N LEU A 5 -8.70 17.77 1.56
CA LEU A 5 -7.36 17.50 1.03
C LEU A 5 -7.42 16.51 -0.15
N PRO A 6 -6.76 16.81 -1.28
CA PRO A 6 -6.72 15.94 -2.46
C PRO A 6 -5.66 14.82 -2.30
N LEU A 7 -5.90 13.89 -1.38
CA LEU A 7 -4.93 12.85 -1.02
C LEU A 7 -4.78 11.78 -2.11
N VAL A 8 -5.81 11.56 -2.93
CA VAL A 8 -5.81 10.58 -4.01
C VAL A 8 -6.15 11.29 -5.32
N VAL A 9 -5.32 11.10 -6.33
CA VAL A 9 -5.58 11.55 -7.71
C VAL A 9 -5.83 10.33 -8.57
N LEU A 10 -6.99 10.32 -9.26
CA LEU A 10 -7.38 9.26 -10.18
C LEU A 10 -7.37 9.82 -11.61
N GLU A 11 -6.62 9.19 -12.49
CA GLU A 11 -6.70 9.43 -13.93
C GLU A 11 -7.41 8.26 -14.59
N LEU A 12 -8.54 8.57 -15.24
CA LEU A 12 -9.42 7.59 -15.85
C LEU A 12 -9.45 7.78 -17.35
N LYS A 13 -9.30 6.70 -18.12
CA LYS A 13 -9.53 6.67 -19.55
C LYS A 13 -10.90 6.09 -19.84
N ASN A 14 -11.50 6.54 -20.93
CA ASN A 14 -12.82 6.05 -21.34
C ASN A 14 -12.69 4.61 -21.89
N PRO A 15 -13.33 3.62 -21.29
CA PRO A 15 -13.24 2.22 -21.76
C PRO A 15 -13.87 2.01 -23.16
N ALA A 16 -14.69 2.95 -23.66
CA ALA A 16 -15.27 2.89 -24.99
C ALA A 16 -14.32 3.42 -26.10
N ASP A 17 -13.17 3.97 -25.74
CA ASP A 17 -12.15 4.36 -26.71
C ASP A 17 -11.30 3.13 -27.08
N GLU A 18 -11.30 2.76 -28.38
CA GLU A 18 -10.52 1.63 -28.92
C GLU A 18 -9.00 1.74 -28.61
N ASN A 19 -8.53 2.94 -28.32
CA ASN A 19 -7.15 3.20 -27.94
C ASN A 19 -7.00 3.42 -26.41
N ALA A 20 -8.02 3.16 -25.59
CA ALA A 20 -7.87 3.23 -24.15
C ALA A 20 -6.82 2.24 -23.68
N ASP A 21 -5.86 2.75 -22.94
CA ASP A 21 -4.77 1.98 -22.32
C ASP A 21 -4.47 2.62 -20.98
N ILE A 22 -4.38 1.78 -19.97
CA ILE A 22 -4.04 2.20 -18.60
C ILE A 22 -2.72 2.98 -18.56
N TRP A 23 -1.76 2.66 -19.42
CA TRP A 23 -0.46 3.34 -19.47
C TRP A 23 -0.55 4.75 -20.05
N LYS A 24 -1.54 5.04 -20.90
CA LYS A 24 -1.85 6.42 -21.30
C LYS A 24 -2.37 7.26 -20.13
N ALA A 25 -3.03 6.64 -19.17
CA ALA A 25 -3.39 7.32 -17.92
C ALA A 25 -2.13 7.63 -17.08
N PHE A 26 -1.17 6.72 -17.04
CA PHE A 26 0.12 6.97 -16.39
C PHE A 26 0.87 8.14 -17.04
N ASP A 27 1.00 8.16 -18.36
CA ASP A 27 1.68 9.22 -19.10
C ASP A 27 0.99 10.58 -18.91
N GLN A 28 -0.34 10.58 -18.83
CA GLN A 28 -1.10 11.79 -18.53
C GLN A 28 -0.77 12.33 -17.14
N ILE A 29 -0.64 11.46 -16.13
CA ILE A 29 -0.19 11.86 -14.79
C ILE A 29 1.23 12.46 -14.84
N GLN A 30 2.17 11.90 -15.63
CA GLN A 30 3.51 12.50 -15.76
C GLN A 30 3.43 13.90 -16.39
N THR A 31 2.53 14.08 -17.36
CA THR A 31 2.26 15.41 -17.96
C THR A 31 1.74 16.39 -16.90
N TYR A 32 0.78 15.97 -16.08
CA TYR A 32 0.25 16.83 -15.01
C TYR A 32 1.31 17.18 -13.96
N LYS A 33 2.18 16.23 -13.59
CA LYS A 33 3.30 16.51 -12.66
C LYS A 33 4.20 17.63 -13.19
N ALA A 34 4.41 17.69 -14.51
CA ALA A 34 5.25 18.71 -15.14
C ALA A 34 4.53 20.05 -15.31
N GLN A 35 3.24 20.03 -15.64
CA GLN A 35 2.48 21.23 -16.02
C GLN A 35 1.73 21.89 -14.87
N ILE A 36 1.21 21.10 -13.94
CA ILE A 36 0.38 21.55 -12.83
C ILE A 36 0.78 20.85 -11.50
N PRO A 37 2.05 20.98 -11.05
CA PRO A 37 2.58 20.27 -9.88
C PRO A 37 1.80 20.53 -8.59
N ASP A 38 1.13 21.66 -8.46
CA ASP A 38 0.36 22.04 -7.29
C ASP A 38 -0.80 21.06 -6.98
N VAL A 39 -1.32 20.34 -7.98
CA VAL A 39 -2.35 19.30 -7.78
C VAL A 39 -1.83 18.17 -6.89
N PHE A 40 -0.52 17.94 -6.86
CA PHE A 40 0.11 16.84 -6.16
C PHE A 40 0.69 17.22 -4.79
N GLN A 41 0.53 18.48 -4.36
CA GLN A 41 1.13 18.96 -3.10
C GLN A 41 0.72 18.12 -1.87
N TYR A 42 -0.50 17.59 -1.86
CA TYR A 42 -1.02 16.74 -0.77
C TYR A 42 -1.25 15.30 -1.23
N ASN A 43 -0.70 14.92 -2.39
CA ASN A 43 -0.95 13.61 -2.96
C ASN A 43 -0.25 12.50 -2.17
N GLU A 44 -1.03 11.50 -1.77
CA GLU A 44 -0.55 10.29 -1.13
C GLU A 44 -0.55 9.09 -2.07
N ILE A 45 -1.58 8.98 -2.91
CA ILE A 45 -1.79 7.85 -3.81
C ILE A 45 -2.19 8.37 -5.18
N LEU A 46 -1.59 7.79 -6.21
CA LEU A 46 -2.01 7.92 -7.60
C LEU A 46 -2.74 6.66 -8.03
N VAL A 47 -3.82 6.82 -8.76
CA VAL A 47 -4.57 5.72 -9.38
C VAL A 47 -4.69 5.97 -10.87
N ILE A 48 -4.41 4.97 -11.66
CA ILE A 48 -4.63 4.95 -13.11
C ILE A 48 -5.62 3.85 -13.45
N SER A 49 -6.52 4.11 -14.41
CA SER A 49 -7.50 3.13 -14.86
C SER A 49 -7.98 3.42 -16.28
N ASP A 50 -8.31 2.37 -17.00
CA ASP A 50 -9.06 2.41 -18.27
C ASP A 50 -10.54 2.04 -18.10
N GLY A 51 -11.01 1.92 -16.86
CA GLY A 51 -12.36 1.50 -16.50
C GLY A 51 -12.47 0.01 -16.18
N SER A 52 -11.59 -0.83 -16.70
CA SER A 52 -11.53 -2.27 -16.44
C SER A 52 -10.35 -2.61 -15.53
N GLU A 53 -9.15 -2.27 -15.97
CA GLU A 53 -7.92 -2.39 -15.19
C GLU A 53 -7.73 -1.15 -14.31
N ALA A 54 -7.11 -1.36 -13.16
CA ALA A 54 -6.71 -0.28 -12.27
C ALA A 54 -5.38 -0.61 -11.55
N ARG A 55 -4.54 0.40 -11.42
CA ARG A 55 -3.28 0.32 -10.69
C ARG A 55 -3.14 1.52 -9.77
N LEU A 56 -2.48 1.31 -8.64
CA LEU A 56 -2.11 2.36 -7.71
C LEU A 56 -0.59 2.48 -7.58
N GLY A 57 -0.13 3.68 -7.33
CA GLY A 57 1.27 3.96 -7.10
C GLY A 57 1.47 5.23 -6.28
N SER A 58 2.72 5.50 -5.92
CA SER A 58 3.11 6.75 -5.26
C SER A 58 3.46 7.84 -6.27
N LEU A 59 3.63 9.07 -5.79
CA LEU A 59 4.04 10.20 -6.61
C LEU A 59 5.41 9.98 -7.29
N SER A 60 6.33 9.30 -6.61
CA SER A 60 7.69 9.01 -7.12
C SER A 60 7.79 7.67 -7.87
N ALA A 61 6.69 6.90 -7.98
CA ALA A 61 6.71 5.60 -8.63
C ALA A 61 6.86 5.72 -10.16
N ASN A 62 7.71 4.86 -10.73
CA ASN A 62 7.71 4.58 -12.17
C ASN A 62 6.58 3.59 -12.53
N ALA A 63 6.37 3.33 -13.82
CA ALA A 63 5.29 2.48 -14.30
C ALA A 63 5.33 1.07 -13.67
N GLU A 64 6.51 0.47 -13.49
CA GLU A 64 6.68 -0.87 -12.92
C GLU A 64 6.25 -0.97 -11.46
N ARG A 65 6.16 0.16 -10.76
CA ARG A 65 5.76 0.25 -9.35
C ARG A 65 4.27 0.54 -9.18
N PHE A 66 3.53 0.66 -10.27
CA PHE A 66 2.07 0.73 -10.21
C PHE A 66 1.50 -0.67 -10.06
N MET A 67 0.79 -0.90 -8.96
CA MET A 67 0.34 -2.21 -8.49
C MET A 67 -1.17 -2.35 -8.57
N GLN A 68 -1.64 -3.54 -8.85
CA GLN A 68 -3.06 -3.91 -8.77
C GLN A 68 -3.48 -4.07 -7.31
N TRP A 69 -4.69 -3.60 -6.98
CA TRP A 69 -5.35 -3.93 -5.73
C TRP A 69 -6.32 -5.09 -5.96
N ARG A 70 -6.14 -6.21 -5.28
CA ARG A 70 -6.77 -7.48 -5.66
C ARG A 70 -7.76 -8.03 -4.66
N THR A 71 -8.16 -7.25 -3.65
CA THR A 71 -9.11 -7.74 -2.65
C THR A 71 -9.83 -6.60 -1.96
N ILE A 72 -11.12 -6.81 -1.68
CA ILE A 72 -11.93 -5.89 -0.88
C ILE A 72 -11.79 -6.22 0.60
N ASN A 73 -11.91 -7.49 0.97
CA ASN A 73 -11.97 -7.96 2.35
C ASN A 73 -10.66 -8.50 2.93
N GLY A 74 -9.63 -8.67 2.08
CA GLY A 74 -8.33 -9.23 2.46
C GLY A 74 -8.29 -10.75 2.59
N VAL A 75 -9.38 -11.45 2.33
CA VAL A 75 -9.49 -12.92 2.46
C VAL A 75 -9.60 -13.57 1.08
N THR A 76 -10.46 -13.04 0.23
CA THR A 76 -10.67 -13.53 -1.13
C THR A 76 -10.05 -12.58 -2.14
N LEU A 77 -9.50 -13.14 -3.20
CA LEU A 77 -9.04 -12.33 -4.33
C LEU A 77 -10.24 -11.93 -5.19
N ASP A 78 -10.42 -10.64 -5.34
CA ASP A 78 -11.33 -10.04 -6.30
C ASP A 78 -10.48 -9.49 -7.47
N PRO A 79 -10.98 -9.38 -8.67
CA PRO A 79 -12.36 -9.53 -9.15
C PRO A 79 -12.61 -10.84 -9.88
N LEU A 80 -12.41 -11.96 -9.32
CA LEU A 80 -12.72 -13.22 -10.02
C LEU A 80 -14.23 -13.39 -10.22
N GLY A 81 -14.88 -12.38 -10.83
CA GLY A 81 -16.19 -12.50 -11.43
C GLY A 81 -17.28 -11.52 -10.99
N GLN A 82 -17.11 -10.72 -9.94
CA GLN A 82 -18.17 -9.81 -9.48
C GLN A 82 -17.81 -8.33 -9.64
N PHE A 83 -16.55 -7.97 -9.41
CA PHE A 83 -16.06 -6.60 -9.55
C PHE A 83 -14.90 -6.53 -10.54
N ASN A 84 -14.81 -5.43 -11.29
CA ASN A 84 -13.60 -5.11 -12.05
C ASN A 84 -12.50 -4.58 -11.10
N GLU A 85 -11.30 -4.36 -11.64
CA GLU A 85 -10.15 -3.93 -10.83
C GLU A 85 -10.35 -2.55 -10.21
N LEU A 86 -10.99 -1.62 -10.92
CA LEU A 86 -11.29 -0.29 -10.39
C LEU A 86 -12.28 -0.37 -9.24
N GLU A 87 -13.35 -1.13 -9.39
CA GLU A 87 -14.34 -1.35 -8.32
C GLU A 87 -13.70 -2.01 -7.10
N THR A 88 -12.85 -3.03 -7.31
CA THR A 88 -12.10 -3.70 -6.24
C THR A 88 -11.19 -2.71 -5.49
N LEU A 89 -10.51 -1.82 -6.19
CA LEU A 89 -9.68 -0.79 -5.59
C LEU A 89 -10.51 0.22 -4.80
N VAL A 90 -11.61 0.68 -5.36
CA VAL A 90 -12.50 1.67 -4.72
C VAL A 90 -13.15 1.09 -3.47
N HIS A 91 -13.72 -0.09 -3.54
CA HIS A 91 -14.38 -0.73 -2.39
C HIS A 91 -13.40 -1.29 -1.36
N GLY A 92 -12.21 -1.69 -1.78
CA GLY A 92 -11.14 -2.17 -0.92
C GLY A 92 -10.35 -1.03 -0.28
N LEU A 93 -9.39 -0.49 -1.03
CA LEU A 93 -8.45 0.50 -0.48
C LEU A 93 -9.07 1.86 -0.21
N LEU A 94 -9.91 2.37 -1.14
CA LEU A 94 -10.45 3.72 -1.02
C LEU A 94 -11.67 3.83 -0.10
N ALA A 95 -12.14 2.72 0.46
CA ALA A 95 -13.10 2.75 1.57
C ALA A 95 -12.49 3.57 2.74
N PRO A 96 -13.20 4.54 3.32
CA PRO A 96 -12.59 5.55 4.22
C PRO A 96 -11.76 4.99 5.37
N ALA A 97 -12.24 3.93 6.03
CA ALA A 97 -11.52 3.31 7.14
C ALA A 97 -10.23 2.62 6.68
N MET A 98 -10.26 1.96 5.51
CA MET A 98 -9.09 1.31 4.92
C MET A 98 -8.07 2.34 4.44
N LEU A 99 -8.54 3.39 3.78
CA LEU A 99 -7.69 4.47 3.30
C LEU A 99 -6.95 5.16 4.45
N LEU A 100 -7.63 5.48 5.54
CA LEU A 100 -7.00 6.10 6.71
C LEU A 100 -5.94 5.22 7.35
N ASP A 101 -6.22 3.92 7.51
CA ASP A 101 -5.26 2.95 8.02
C ASP A 101 -4.04 2.82 7.08
N TYR A 102 -4.30 2.79 5.76
CA TYR A 102 -3.27 2.73 4.75
C TYR A 102 -2.35 3.96 4.76
N LEU A 103 -2.92 5.16 4.74
CA LEU A 103 -2.16 6.40 4.76
C LEU A 103 -1.30 6.55 6.02
N ARG A 104 -1.79 6.05 7.14
CA ARG A 104 -1.10 6.15 8.42
C ARG A 104 0.10 5.21 8.54
N PHE A 105 0.04 4.01 7.97
CA PHE A 105 1.00 2.94 8.27
C PHE A 105 1.67 2.30 7.06
N PHE A 106 1.20 2.60 5.84
CA PHE A 106 1.64 1.90 4.64
C PHE A 106 2.19 2.81 3.55
N VAL A 107 2.42 4.07 3.88
CA VAL A 107 3.16 5.04 3.09
C VAL A 107 4.52 5.24 3.75
N LEU A 108 5.58 4.99 3.01
CA LEU A 108 6.96 5.02 3.48
C LEU A 108 7.78 6.00 2.66
N PHE A 109 8.79 6.56 3.29
CA PHE A 109 9.77 7.39 2.61
C PHE A 109 11.15 6.75 2.77
N GLU A 110 11.85 6.63 1.66
CA GLU A 110 13.23 6.14 1.60
C GLU A 110 14.10 7.26 1.07
N ASP A 111 15.22 7.50 1.73
CA ASP A 111 16.21 8.49 1.32
C ASP A 111 17.55 7.76 1.03
N ASP A 112 17.80 7.51 -0.24
CA ASP A 112 19.06 6.96 -0.74
C ASP A 112 19.66 7.98 -1.75
N GLY A 113 19.89 9.21 -1.25
CA GLY A 113 20.35 10.34 -2.06
C GLY A 113 19.24 11.05 -2.85
N ALA A 114 18.04 10.47 -2.93
CA ALA A 114 16.82 11.10 -3.40
C ALA A 114 15.63 10.55 -2.60
N LEU A 115 14.77 11.45 -2.13
CA LEU A 115 13.58 11.06 -1.37
C LEU A 115 12.59 10.34 -2.28
N VAL A 116 12.34 9.06 -2.01
CA VAL A 116 11.41 8.21 -2.72
C VAL A 116 10.24 7.86 -1.83
N LYS A 117 9.03 8.19 -2.27
CA LYS A 117 7.79 7.77 -1.61
C LYS A 117 7.42 6.36 -2.10
N LYS A 118 7.27 5.43 -1.18
CA LYS A 118 6.84 4.05 -1.43
C LYS A 118 5.49 3.80 -0.79
N VAL A 119 4.69 2.98 -1.42
CA VAL A 119 3.39 2.54 -0.90
C VAL A 119 3.32 1.02 -0.91
N ALA A 120 2.70 0.43 0.11
CA ALA A 120 2.59 -1.02 0.23
C ALA A 120 1.57 -1.62 -0.75
N GLY A 121 1.84 -2.81 -1.25
CA GLY A 121 0.87 -3.58 -2.03
C GLY A 121 -0.23 -4.18 -1.15
N TYR A 122 -1.35 -4.62 -1.78
CA TYR A 122 -2.49 -5.21 -1.08
C TYR A 122 -2.08 -6.39 -0.17
N HIS A 123 -1.16 -7.24 -0.64
CA HIS A 123 -0.68 -8.41 0.09
C HIS A 123 0.10 -8.03 1.35
N GLN A 124 0.89 -6.94 1.29
CA GLN A 124 1.62 -6.41 2.43
C GLN A 124 0.65 -5.81 3.46
N PHE A 125 -0.30 -4.99 2.99
CA PHE A 125 -1.31 -4.36 3.80
C PHE A 125 -2.12 -5.38 4.61
N HIS A 126 -2.69 -6.38 3.95
CA HIS A 126 -3.51 -7.39 4.62
C HIS A 126 -2.69 -8.33 5.51
N ALA A 127 -1.47 -8.69 5.09
CA ALA A 127 -0.58 -9.50 5.92
C ALA A 127 -0.21 -8.79 7.23
N VAL A 128 0.13 -7.51 7.18
CA VAL A 128 0.45 -6.73 8.39
C VAL A 128 -0.77 -6.63 9.30
N ARG A 129 -1.96 -6.35 8.77
CA ARG A 129 -3.19 -6.27 9.57
C ARG A 129 -3.49 -7.60 10.27
N ALA A 130 -3.39 -8.71 9.57
CA ALA A 130 -3.58 -10.04 10.16
C ALA A 130 -2.52 -10.35 11.23
N ALA A 131 -1.26 -10.00 10.96
CA ALA A 131 -0.16 -10.21 11.90
C ALA A 131 -0.33 -9.39 13.19
N ILE A 132 -0.77 -8.14 13.09
CA ILE A 132 -1.07 -7.30 14.28
C ILE A 132 -2.17 -7.92 15.13
N GLN A 133 -3.26 -8.34 14.52
CA GLN A 133 -4.36 -9.00 15.26
C GLN A 133 -3.85 -10.23 16.01
N GLN A 134 -3.03 -11.06 15.35
CA GLN A 134 -2.46 -12.25 15.96
C GLN A 134 -1.51 -11.92 17.12
N VAL A 135 -0.63 -10.95 16.93
CA VAL A 135 0.35 -10.54 17.96
C VAL A 135 -0.36 -9.98 19.19
N VAL A 136 -1.33 -9.10 19.02
CA VAL A 136 -2.11 -8.52 20.13
C VAL A 136 -2.81 -9.60 20.95
N VAL A 137 -3.39 -10.60 20.30
CA VAL A 137 -4.07 -11.69 21.01
C VAL A 137 -3.05 -12.60 21.69
N SER A 138 -1.96 -12.94 21.03
CA SER A 138 -0.95 -13.88 21.53
C SER A 138 -0.11 -13.33 22.66
N SER A 139 0.09 -12.00 22.73
CA SER A 139 0.92 -11.36 23.78
C SER A 139 0.17 -11.05 25.06
N ARG A 140 -1.14 -11.28 25.13
CA ARG A 140 -1.90 -11.15 26.40
C ARG A 140 -1.37 -12.08 27.47
N PRO A 141 -1.54 -11.78 28.77
CA PRO A 141 -1.11 -12.67 29.86
C PRO A 141 -1.69 -14.10 29.76
N ASP A 142 -2.89 -14.24 29.24
CA ASP A 142 -3.60 -15.49 28.97
C ASP A 142 -3.46 -15.97 27.50
N GLY A 143 -2.65 -15.26 26.71
CA GLY A 143 -2.42 -15.54 25.31
C GLY A 143 -1.53 -16.77 25.08
N SER A 144 -1.45 -17.20 23.84
CA SER A 144 -0.65 -18.38 23.46
C SER A 144 0.87 -18.17 23.53
N HIS A 145 1.32 -16.91 23.54
CA HIS A 145 2.73 -16.48 23.39
C HIS A 145 3.43 -17.06 22.14
N LYS A 146 2.64 -17.46 21.14
CA LYS A 146 3.16 -17.99 19.88
C LYS A 146 3.07 -16.92 18.81
N GLY A 147 4.18 -16.73 18.10
CA GLY A 147 4.21 -15.88 16.91
C GLY A 147 3.47 -16.48 15.73
N GLY A 148 3.74 -15.96 14.56
CA GLY A 148 3.22 -16.42 13.29
C GLY A 148 4.31 -16.38 12.22
N VAL A 149 3.94 -16.82 11.01
CA VAL A 149 4.79 -16.76 9.84
C VAL A 149 4.06 -15.99 8.75
N VAL A 150 4.72 -14.98 8.20
CA VAL A 150 4.28 -14.31 6.98
C VAL A 150 5.13 -14.82 5.83
N TRP A 151 4.50 -15.52 4.91
CA TRP A 151 5.19 -16.07 3.75
C TRP A 151 4.79 -15.34 2.48
N HIS A 152 5.76 -14.68 1.87
CA HIS A 152 5.62 -14.02 0.57
C HIS A 152 6.69 -14.54 -0.39
N THR A 153 6.41 -14.51 -1.69
CA THR A 153 7.37 -14.86 -2.73
C THR A 153 8.62 -13.98 -2.68
N GLN A 154 9.70 -14.45 -3.25
CA GLN A 154 10.92 -13.65 -3.39
C GLN A 154 10.63 -12.40 -4.24
N GLY A 155 11.20 -11.26 -3.87
CA GLY A 155 10.98 -9.99 -4.57
C GLY A 155 9.66 -9.27 -4.26
N SER A 156 8.80 -9.80 -3.38
CA SER A 156 7.50 -9.21 -3.03
C SER A 156 7.57 -8.02 -2.06
N GLY A 157 8.77 -7.53 -1.73
CA GLY A 157 8.95 -6.40 -0.80
C GLY A 157 8.75 -6.78 0.67
N LYS A 158 9.31 -7.91 1.11
CA LYS A 158 9.24 -8.35 2.52
C LYS A 158 9.78 -7.31 3.51
N SER A 159 10.81 -6.55 3.14
CA SER A 159 11.34 -5.46 3.96
C SER A 159 10.27 -4.40 4.24
N ILE A 160 9.49 -3.99 3.23
CA ILE A 160 8.35 -3.07 3.41
C ILE A 160 7.33 -3.67 4.39
N THR A 161 7.01 -4.96 4.25
CA THR A 161 6.09 -5.65 5.17
C THR A 161 6.59 -5.60 6.61
N MET A 162 7.89 -5.87 6.82
CA MET A 162 8.51 -5.85 8.15
C MET A 162 8.51 -4.44 8.74
N THR A 163 8.87 -3.42 7.96
CA THR A 163 8.87 -2.02 8.40
C THR A 163 7.47 -1.56 8.80
N CYS A 164 6.47 -1.81 7.95
CA CYS A 164 5.07 -1.47 8.26
C CYS A 164 4.57 -2.22 9.50
N PHE A 165 4.92 -3.49 9.65
CA PHE A 165 4.56 -4.29 10.82
C PHE A 165 5.19 -3.74 12.10
N ALA A 166 6.49 -3.45 12.10
CA ALA A 166 7.19 -2.87 13.23
C ALA A 166 6.58 -1.52 13.64
N ALA A 167 6.40 -0.62 12.68
CA ALA A 167 5.77 0.69 12.93
C ALA A 167 4.35 0.53 13.51
N ARG A 168 3.57 -0.43 13.01
CA ARG A 168 2.21 -0.69 13.49
C ARG A 168 2.19 -1.26 14.90
N VAL A 169 3.11 -2.20 15.22
CA VAL A 169 3.26 -2.75 16.58
C VAL A 169 3.62 -1.67 17.59
N MET A 170 4.55 -0.77 17.23
CA MET A 170 4.97 0.34 18.11
C MET A 170 3.84 1.32 18.43
N GLN A 171 2.85 1.46 17.55
CA GLN A 171 1.72 2.35 17.72
C GLN A 171 0.45 1.64 18.22
N GLU A 172 0.51 0.32 18.42
CA GLU A 172 -0.62 -0.45 18.90
C GLU A 172 -0.78 -0.29 20.42
N THR A 173 -1.87 0.36 20.82
CA THR A 173 -2.13 0.68 22.23
C THR A 173 -2.12 -0.56 23.14
N ALA A 174 -2.59 -1.69 22.63
CA ALA A 174 -2.63 -2.95 23.38
C ALA A 174 -1.24 -3.54 23.65
N MET A 175 -0.22 -3.07 22.94
CA MET A 175 1.18 -3.49 23.14
C MET A 175 1.94 -2.59 24.12
N GLU A 176 1.31 -1.52 24.61
CA GLU A 176 1.86 -0.52 25.53
C GLU A 176 3.14 0.14 24.97
N ASN A 177 4.31 -0.30 25.41
CA ASN A 177 5.62 0.19 24.92
C ASN A 177 6.51 -1.01 24.54
N PRO A 178 6.28 -1.66 23.40
CA PRO A 178 6.96 -2.88 23.04
C PRO A 178 8.42 -2.63 22.64
N THR A 179 9.31 -3.52 23.03
CA THR A 179 10.66 -3.59 22.47
C THR A 179 10.63 -4.49 21.24
N ILE A 180 11.09 -3.98 20.11
CA ILE A 180 11.18 -4.72 18.86
C ILE A 180 12.64 -5.12 18.62
N VAL A 181 12.87 -6.41 18.41
CA VAL A 181 14.16 -6.95 18.00
C VAL A 181 14.02 -7.54 16.61
N VAL A 182 14.77 -7.02 15.65
CA VAL A 182 14.81 -7.52 14.27
C VAL A 182 16.09 -8.34 14.11
N ILE A 183 15.95 -9.56 13.62
CA ILE A 183 17.07 -10.46 13.33
C ILE A 183 17.05 -10.76 11.85
N THR A 184 18.14 -10.45 11.15
CA THR A 184 18.34 -10.74 9.74
C THR A 184 19.52 -11.68 9.54
N ASP A 185 19.44 -12.54 8.53
CA ASP A 185 20.52 -13.49 8.18
C ASP A 185 21.47 -12.96 7.11
N ARG A 186 21.18 -11.77 6.56
CA ARG A 186 21.97 -11.14 5.48
C ARG A 186 22.28 -9.69 5.80
N ASN A 187 23.55 -9.32 5.64
CA ASN A 187 24.03 -7.95 5.83
C ASN A 187 23.36 -6.94 4.88
N ASP A 188 22.95 -7.40 3.68
CA ASP A 188 22.27 -6.54 2.68
C ASP A 188 20.87 -6.08 3.12
N LEU A 189 20.23 -6.79 4.05
CA LEU A 189 18.92 -6.41 4.61
C LEU A 189 19.04 -5.39 5.73
N ASP A 190 20.19 -5.32 6.38
CA ASP A 190 20.48 -4.42 7.51
C ASP A 190 20.39 -2.95 7.05
N GLY A 191 20.99 -2.63 5.89
CA GLY A 191 20.95 -1.30 5.31
C GLY A 191 19.60 -0.88 4.68
N GLN A 192 18.61 -1.78 4.62
CA GLN A 192 17.28 -1.49 4.09
C GLN A 192 16.22 -1.25 5.18
N LEU A 193 16.55 -1.53 6.44
CA LEU A 193 15.60 -1.46 7.56
C LEU A 193 15.89 -0.29 8.52
N PHE A 194 17.01 0.40 8.34
CA PHE A 194 17.45 1.54 9.16
C PHE A 194 17.74 2.75 8.31
#